data_aa1666c0599e40c4762e64704ca5c32d
#
_entry.id   aa1666c0599e40c4762e64704ca5c32d
#
_cell.length_a   1.000
_cell.length_b   1.000
_cell.length_c   1.000
_cell.angle_alpha   90.00
_cell.angle_beta   90.00
_cell.angle_gamma   90.00
#
_symmetry.space_group_name_H-M   'P 1'
#
loop_
_entity.id
_entity.type
_entity.pdbx_description
1 polymer ?
#
loop_
_entity_poly.entity_id
_entity_poly.type
_entity_poly.pdbx_seq_one_letter_code
_entity_poly.pdbx_strand_id
1 'polypeptide(L)'
;MTLHKSRSGLTRRQLLARSVAAGAALVVGPGFIAGHDAAWALETTSLKPETMATLVQMARDIYPHDHVPTEFYVVAVKGYDTPEAAGGIEAGIAALDAAAQGKGFSSYLGAGWERDRVDLLRGMEDSAFFQQIRGGLVTGLYNQKAVWPLFGYEGESFSQGGYIERGFDDINWL
;
A
#
# COMPACT_ATOMS: atom_id res chain seq x y z
N MET A 1 36.60 40.32 -18.11
CA MET A 1 35.17 40.27 -18.53
C MET A 1 34.65 38.90 -18.19
N THR A 2 34.17 38.72 -16.95
CA THR A 2 33.81 37.43 -16.35
C THR A 2 32.27 37.29 -16.40
N LEU A 3 31.78 36.34 -17.21
CA LEU A 3 30.36 36.02 -17.34
C LEU A 3 29.89 35.25 -16.10
N HIS A 4 29.12 35.90 -15.26
CA HIS A 4 28.40 35.27 -14.15
C HIS A 4 27.20 34.49 -14.69
N LYS A 5 27.30 33.15 -14.74
CA LYS A 5 26.23 32.26 -15.13
C LYS A 5 25.24 32.15 -13.96
N SER A 6 24.16 32.93 -14.00
CA SER A 6 23.06 32.85 -13.05
C SER A 6 22.42 31.46 -13.10
N ARG A 7 22.54 30.68 -12.02
CA ARG A 7 21.78 29.46 -11.80
C ARG A 7 20.36 29.87 -11.39
N SER A 8 19.43 29.87 -12.33
CA SER A 8 18.02 30.01 -12.03
C SER A 8 17.52 28.74 -11.31
N GLY A 9 17.45 28.79 -10.00
CA GLY A 9 16.82 27.77 -9.18
C GLY A 9 15.32 27.71 -9.50
N LEU A 10 14.82 26.50 -9.76
CA LEU A 10 13.38 26.28 -9.93
C LEU A 10 12.65 26.66 -8.64
N THR A 11 11.61 27.48 -8.74
CA THR A 11 10.75 27.79 -7.60
C THR A 11 9.90 26.58 -7.25
N ARG A 12 9.48 26.44 -5.96
CA ARG A 12 8.59 25.36 -5.50
C ARG A 12 7.35 25.21 -6.37
N ARG A 13 6.78 26.32 -6.86
CA ARG A 13 5.62 26.34 -7.75
C ARG A 13 5.94 25.79 -9.14
N GLN A 14 7.14 26.04 -9.68
CA GLN A 14 7.59 25.50 -10.96
C GLN A 14 7.97 24.01 -10.85
N LEU A 15 8.45 23.58 -9.69
CA LEU A 15 8.68 22.16 -9.41
C LEU A 15 7.35 21.38 -9.40
N LEU A 16 6.35 21.90 -8.67
CA LEU A 16 5.01 21.29 -8.61
C LEU A 16 4.29 21.31 -9.98
N ALA A 17 4.40 22.38 -10.75
CA ALA A 17 3.80 22.46 -12.08
C ALA A 17 4.47 21.52 -13.11
N ARG A 18 5.75 21.19 -12.93
CA ARG A 18 6.47 20.25 -13.80
C ARG A 18 6.28 18.79 -13.39
N SER A 19 6.04 18.51 -12.11
CA SER A 19 5.69 17.16 -11.65
C SER A 19 4.29 16.72 -12.13
N VAL A 20 3.37 17.68 -12.34
CA VAL A 20 2.04 17.41 -12.94
C VAL A 20 2.15 17.08 -14.44
N ALA A 21 3.20 17.52 -15.13
CA ALA A 21 3.41 17.25 -16.56
C ALA A 21 4.21 15.97 -16.85
N ALA A 22 4.79 15.34 -15.82
CA ALA A 22 5.67 14.17 -15.95
C ALA A 22 5.11 12.93 -15.20
N GLY A 23 3.82 12.65 -15.34
CA GLY A 23 3.18 11.50 -14.70
C GLY A 23 2.53 11.88 -13.36
N ALA A 24 1.26 11.55 -13.25
CA ALA A 24 0.38 11.86 -12.15
C ALA A 24 1.05 11.76 -10.77
N ALA A 25 1.28 12.88 -10.13
CA ALA A 25 1.50 12.90 -8.69
C ALA A 25 0.15 12.51 -8.05
N LEU A 26 -0.01 11.25 -7.71
CA LEU A 26 -1.16 10.77 -6.96
C LEU A 26 -1.06 11.41 -5.57
N VAL A 27 -1.87 12.42 -5.32
CA VAL A 27 -2.05 12.99 -3.98
C VAL A 27 -2.90 12.00 -3.19
N VAL A 28 -2.25 11.00 -2.64
CA VAL A 28 -2.83 10.10 -1.64
C VAL A 28 -2.73 10.84 -0.31
N GLY A 29 -3.85 11.33 0.24
CA GLY A 29 -4.01 11.91 1.56
C GLY A 29 -2.77 12.40 2.34
N PRO A 30 -2.80 12.79 3.60
CA PRO A 30 -1.63 13.28 4.34
C PRO A 30 -0.51 12.24 4.57
N GLY A 31 -0.65 11.04 4.03
CA GLY A 31 0.41 10.03 3.91
C GLY A 31 1.01 10.06 2.51
N PHE A 32 2.03 10.87 2.31
CA PHE A 32 2.74 11.01 1.04
C PHE A 32 3.44 9.69 0.68
N ILE A 33 2.96 8.97 -0.34
CA ILE A 33 3.78 7.99 -1.06
C ILE A 33 4.65 8.83 -2.02
N ALA A 34 5.72 9.41 -1.50
CA ALA A 34 6.69 10.15 -2.26
C ALA A 34 8.00 9.39 -2.23
N GLY A 35 8.39 8.87 -3.37
CA GLY A 35 9.70 8.29 -3.56
C GLY A 35 9.73 7.49 -4.85
N HIS A 36 10.90 7.09 -5.27
CA HIS A 36 11.13 6.14 -6.37
C HIS A 36 10.26 4.87 -6.24
N ASP A 37 9.84 4.54 -5.02
CA ASP A 37 9.03 3.37 -4.67
C ASP A 37 7.56 3.49 -5.09
N ALA A 38 7.05 4.70 -5.33
CA ALA A 38 5.70 4.90 -5.81
C ALA A 38 5.57 4.68 -7.33
N ALA A 39 6.63 4.91 -8.10
CA ALA A 39 6.57 4.84 -9.57
C ALA A 39 6.29 3.40 -10.05
N TRP A 40 6.97 2.39 -9.52
CA TRP A 40 6.76 1.00 -9.90
C TRP A 40 5.44 0.41 -9.34
N ALA A 41 4.96 0.94 -8.22
CA ALA A 41 3.65 0.58 -7.66
C ALA A 41 2.50 1.01 -8.58
N LEU A 42 2.73 2.05 -9.36
CA LEU A 42 1.76 2.62 -10.30
C LEU A 42 1.87 2.02 -11.71
N GLU A 43 2.85 1.16 -11.99
CA GLU A 43 2.92 0.35 -13.21
C GLU A 43 1.87 -0.75 -13.14
N THR A 44 0.62 -0.40 -13.42
CA THR A 44 -0.50 -1.33 -13.52
C THR A 44 -0.69 -1.79 -14.96
N THR A 45 -1.17 -3.03 -15.12
CA THR A 45 -1.46 -3.63 -16.43
C THR A 45 -2.95 -3.76 -16.70
N SER A 46 -3.73 -4.04 -15.68
CA SER A 46 -5.17 -4.31 -15.77
C SER A 46 -6.00 -3.40 -14.88
N LEU A 47 -5.45 -2.99 -13.73
CA LEU A 47 -6.09 -2.06 -12.80
C LEU A 47 -5.74 -0.61 -13.17
N LYS A 48 -6.61 0.33 -12.79
CA LYS A 48 -6.27 1.75 -12.82
C LYS A 48 -5.22 2.07 -11.73
N PRO A 49 -4.30 3.02 -11.99
CA PRO A 49 -3.33 3.45 -10.97
C PRO A 49 -3.96 3.89 -9.65
N GLU A 50 -5.10 4.58 -9.70
CA GLU A 50 -5.84 5.03 -8.54
C GLU A 50 -6.41 3.87 -7.72
N THR A 51 -6.88 2.82 -8.41
CA THR A 51 -7.38 1.57 -7.79
C THR A 51 -6.25 0.86 -7.07
N MET A 52 -5.07 0.75 -7.70
CA MET A 52 -3.89 0.16 -7.07
C MET A 52 -3.46 0.95 -5.82
N ALA A 53 -3.42 2.28 -5.91
CA ALA A 53 -3.09 3.12 -4.76
C ALA A 53 -4.09 2.94 -3.61
N THR A 54 -5.38 2.82 -3.93
CA THR A 54 -6.43 2.55 -2.93
C THR A 54 -6.25 1.17 -2.29
N LEU A 55 -5.91 0.14 -3.07
CA LEU A 55 -5.60 -1.21 -2.55
C LEU A 55 -4.41 -1.19 -1.59
N VAL A 56 -3.33 -0.49 -1.93
CA VAL A 56 -2.16 -0.37 -1.06
C VAL A 56 -2.51 0.31 0.26
N GLN A 57 -3.28 1.41 0.20
CA GLN A 57 -3.74 2.08 1.43
C GLN A 57 -4.69 1.20 2.25
N MET A 58 -5.64 0.53 1.58
CA MET A 58 -6.54 -0.44 2.23
C MET A 58 -5.76 -1.57 2.91
N ALA A 59 -4.73 -2.09 2.27
CA ALA A 59 -3.88 -3.13 2.83
C ALA A 59 -3.16 -2.67 4.12
N ARG A 60 -2.68 -1.42 4.14
CA ARG A 60 -2.09 -0.81 5.34
C ARG A 60 -3.11 -0.58 6.45
N ASP A 61 -4.32 -0.16 6.10
CA ASP A 61 -5.37 0.09 7.10
C ASP A 61 -5.96 -1.22 7.66
N ILE A 62 -5.88 -2.36 6.92
CA ILE A 62 -6.28 -3.70 7.41
C ILE A 62 -5.20 -4.30 8.33
N TYR A 63 -3.93 -4.18 7.96
CA TYR A 63 -2.78 -4.70 8.72
C TYR A 63 -1.76 -3.58 8.95
N PRO A 64 -2.01 -2.67 9.93
CA PRO A 64 -1.17 -1.51 10.17
C PRO A 64 0.12 -1.90 10.91
N HIS A 65 1.23 -1.88 10.20
CA HIS A 65 2.56 -2.10 10.77
C HIS A 65 3.46 -0.92 10.44
N ASP A 66 3.78 -0.09 11.43
CA ASP A 66 4.59 1.12 11.25
C ASP A 66 6.01 0.81 10.75
N HIS A 67 6.56 -0.34 11.14
CA HIS A 67 7.91 -0.78 10.79
C HIS A 67 7.99 -1.55 9.46
N VAL A 68 6.85 -1.85 8.80
CA VAL A 68 6.83 -2.51 7.49
C VAL A 68 6.77 -1.46 6.40
N PRO A 69 7.79 -1.35 5.53
CA PRO A 69 7.79 -0.44 4.38
C PRO A 69 6.63 -0.68 3.42
N THR A 70 6.21 0.39 2.75
CA THR A 70 5.04 0.37 1.84
C THR A 70 5.22 -0.58 0.67
N GLU A 71 6.45 -0.79 0.20
CA GLU A 71 6.78 -1.71 -0.89
C GLU A 71 6.27 -3.13 -0.67
N PHE A 72 6.29 -3.63 0.58
CA PHE A 72 5.78 -4.96 0.90
C PHE A 72 4.25 -5.05 0.76
N TYR A 73 3.53 -3.98 1.05
CA TYR A 73 2.10 -3.90 0.81
C TYR A 73 1.78 -3.86 -0.68
N VAL A 74 2.59 -3.15 -1.47
CA VAL A 74 2.43 -3.14 -2.93
C VAL A 74 2.65 -4.54 -3.50
N VAL A 75 3.72 -5.23 -3.10
CA VAL A 75 3.95 -6.63 -3.52
C VAL A 75 2.77 -7.52 -3.14
N ALA A 76 2.21 -7.34 -1.93
CA ALA A 76 1.09 -8.14 -1.44
C ALA A 76 -0.18 -7.99 -2.27
N VAL A 77 -0.46 -6.79 -2.82
CA VAL A 77 -1.67 -6.54 -3.62
C VAL A 77 -1.44 -6.61 -5.13
N LYS A 78 -0.18 -6.66 -5.58
CA LYS A 78 0.15 -6.70 -7.02
C LYS A 78 -0.47 -7.90 -7.75
N GLY A 79 -0.68 -9.00 -7.06
CA GLY A 79 -1.33 -10.19 -7.62
C GLY A 79 -2.78 -9.97 -8.08
N TYR A 80 -3.42 -8.88 -7.69
CA TYR A 80 -4.77 -8.51 -8.16
C TYR A 80 -4.76 -7.74 -9.49
N ASP A 81 -3.59 -7.32 -9.98
CA ASP A 81 -3.44 -6.60 -11.25
C ASP A 81 -3.43 -7.55 -12.44
N THR A 82 -4.51 -8.32 -12.59
CA THR A 82 -4.71 -9.27 -13.69
C THR A 82 -6.04 -9.02 -14.38
N PRO A 83 -6.20 -9.38 -15.66
CA PRO A 83 -7.47 -9.22 -16.38
C PRO A 83 -8.66 -9.92 -15.70
N GLU A 84 -8.41 -11.08 -15.06
CA GLU A 84 -9.41 -11.88 -14.40
C GLU A 84 -9.91 -11.23 -13.10
N ALA A 85 -9.02 -10.61 -12.34
CA ALA A 85 -9.34 -10.00 -11.06
C ALA A 85 -9.84 -8.55 -11.20
N ALA A 86 -9.37 -7.84 -12.23
CA ALA A 86 -9.55 -6.38 -12.35
C ALA A 86 -11.00 -5.93 -12.22
N GLY A 87 -11.95 -6.63 -12.87
CA GLY A 87 -13.37 -6.24 -12.82
C GLY A 87 -13.95 -6.27 -11.41
N GLY A 88 -13.65 -7.32 -10.65
CA GLY A 88 -14.09 -7.45 -9.25
C GLY A 88 -13.43 -6.44 -8.31
N ILE A 89 -12.15 -6.21 -8.50
CA ILE A 89 -11.38 -5.24 -7.71
C ILE A 89 -11.86 -3.81 -7.97
N GLU A 90 -12.02 -3.40 -9.22
CA GLU A 90 -12.53 -2.07 -9.59
C GLU A 90 -13.94 -1.84 -9.00
N ALA A 91 -14.82 -2.84 -9.08
CA ALA A 91 -16.16 -2.75 -8.49
C ALA A 91 -16.10 -2.62 -6.95
N GLY A 92 -15.22 -3.39 -6.29
CA GLY A 92 -15.04 -3.32 -4.84
C GLY A 92 -14.52 -1.95 -4.37
N ILE A 93 -13.55 -1.39 -5.08
CA ILE A 93 -13.03 -0.03 -4.78
C ILE A 93 -14.10 1.03 -5.07
N ALA A 94 -14.86 0.90 -6.15
CA ALA A 94 -15.96 1.84 -6.43
C ALA A 94 -17.03 1.82 -5.32
N ALA A 95 -17.35 0.65 -4.77
CA ALA A 95 -18.26 0.54 -3.63
C ALA A 95 -17.68 1.19 -2.35
N LEU A 96 -16.38 1.01 -2.10
CA LEU A 96 -15.68 1.64 -0.98
C LEU A 96 -15.67 3.16 -1.11
N ASP A 97 -15.40 3.68 -2.31
CA ASP A 97 -15.45 5.12 -2.59
C ASP A 97 -16.86 5.68 -2.46
N ALA A 98 -17.89 4.96 -2.89
CA ALA A 98 -19.29 5.35 -2.70
C ALA A 98 -19.65 5.42 -1.21
N ALA A 99 -19.18 4.47 -0.39
CA ALA A 99 -19.35 4.52 1.07
C ALA A 99 -18.65 5.74 1.70
N ALA A 100 -17.45 6.09 1.23
CA ALA A 100 -16.73 7.28 1.65
C ALA A 100 -17.49 8.57 1.28
N GLN A 101 -18.01 8.64 0.05
CA GLN A 101 -18.83 9.77 -0.40
C GLN A 101 -20.13 9.90 0.43
N GLY A 102 -20.75 8.81 0.79
CA GLY A 102 -21.90 8.78 1.71
C GLY A 102 -21.61 9.38 3.10
N LYS A 103 -20.33 9.39 3.53
CA LYS A 103 -19.85 10.02 4.76
C LYS A 103 -19.27 11.44 4.54
N GLY A 104 -19.34 11.98 3.31
CA GLY A 104 -18.91 13.35 2.97
C GLY A 104 -17.43 13.46 2.55
N PHE A 105 -16.72 12.35 2.34
CA PHE A 105 -15.37 12.35 1.79
C PHE A 105 -15.43 12.31 0.25
N SER A 106 -14.36 12.73 -0.42
CA SER A 106 -14.29 12.66 -1.89
C SER A 106 -14.11 11.23 -2.41
N SER A 107 -13.40 10.41 -1.64
CA SER A 107 -13.10 8.98 -1.90
C SER A 107 -12.58 8.35 -0.61
N TYR A 108 -12.31 7.05 -0.61
CA TYR A 108 -11.62 6.38 0.50
C TYR A 108 -10.25 7.03 0.80
N LEU A 109 -9.43 7.26 -0.23
CA LEU A 109 -8.16 7.98 -0.07
C LEU A 109 -8.34 9.44 0.36
N GLY A 110 -9.48 10.03 0.08
CA GLY A 110 -9.84 11.38 0.52
C GLY A 110 -10.22 11.47 2.00
N ALA A 111 -10.49 10.35 2.67
CA ALA A 111 -10.65 10.28 4.12
C ALA A 111 -9.26 10.43 4.77
N GLY A 112 -8.97 11.65 5.29
CA GLY A 112 -7.62 12.04 5.72
C GLY A 112 -7.09 11.29 6.94
N TRP A 113 -7.98 10.80 7.83
CA TRP A 113 -7.59 10.13 9.06
C TRP A 113 -7.77 8.61 8.93
N GLU A 114 -6.79 7.86 9.43
CA GLU A 114 -6.84 6.39 9.47
C GLU A 114 -8.12 5.88 10.14
N ARG A 115 -8.53 6.49 11.27
CA ARG A 115 -9.77 6.14 11.97
C ARG A 115 -10.98 6.18 11.02
N ASP A 116 -11.11 7.21 10.19
CA ASP A 116 -12.26 7.37 9.28
C ASP A 116 -12.21 6.31 8.17
N ARG A 117 -11.00 5.96 7.67
CA ARG A 117 -10.82 4.88 6.71
C ARG A 117 -11.12 3.50 7.31
N VAL A 118 -10.65 3.25 8.53
CA VAL A 118 -10.96 2.01 9.25
C VAL A 118 -12.45 1.86 9.49
N ASP A 119 -13.16 2.95 9.84
CA ASP A 119 -14.62 2.92 10.00
C ASP A 119 -15.38 2.66 8.69
N LEU A 120 -14.82 3.07 7.55
CA LEU A 120 -15.34 2.70 6.23
C LEU A 120 -15.15 1.20 5.96
N LEU A 121 -13.96 0.66 6.26
CA LEU A 121 -13.66 -0.77 6.09
C LEU A 121 -14.53 -1.65 6.98
N ARG A 122 -14.75 -1.27 8.24
CA ARG A 122 -15.66 -1.97 9.15
C ARG A 122 -17.08 -2.04 8.60
N GLY A 123 -17.55 -0.98 7.92
CA GLY A 123 -18.86 -0.96 7.30
C GLY A 123 -19.04 -1.94 6.14
N MET A 124 -17.95 -2.52 5.63
CA MET A 124 -17.99 -3.49 4.52
C MET A 124 -17.26 -4.81 4.84
N GLU A 125 -16.93 -5.08 6.10
CA GLU A 125 -16.12 -6.25 6.48
C GLU A 125 -16.74 -7.58 6.08
N ASP A 126 -18.07 -7.68 6.00
CA ASP A 126 -18.79 -8.88 5.57
C ASP A 126 -18.84 -9.04 4.05
N SER A 127 -18.37 -8.06 3.27
CA SER A 127 -18.38 -8.14 1.81
C SER A 127 -17.35 -9.15 1.29
N ALA A 128 -17.72 -9.85 0.20
CA ALA A 128 -16.79 -10.77 -0.46
C ALA A 128 -15.50 -10.08 -0.91
N PHE A 129 -15.57 -8.81 -1.35
CA PHE A 129 -14.41 -8.01 -1.72
C PHE A 129 -13.47 -7.82 -0.54
N PHE A 130 -13.97 -7.34 0.61
CA PHE A 130 -13.14 -7.13 1.80
C PHE A 130 -12.48 -8.44 2.26
N GLN A 131 -13.25 -9.53 2.33
CA GLN A 131 -12.75 -10.84 2.75
C GLN A 131 -11.69 -11.39 1.79
N GLN A 132 -11.84 -11.17 0.48
CA GLN A 132 -10.85 -11.53 -0.53
C GLN A 132 -9.53 -10.79 -0.29
N ILE A 133 -9.58 -9.46 -0.11
CA ILE A 133 -8.37 -8.66 0.12
C ILE A 133 -7.72 -9.03 1.46
N ARG A 134 -8.51 -9.09 2.54
CA ARG A 134 -8.00 -9.45 3.88
C ARG A 134 -7.34 -10.83 3.88
N GLY A 135 -7.99 -11.83 3.30
CA GLY A 135 -7.45 -13.19 3.21
C GLY A 135 -6.18 -13.28 2.35
N GLY A 136 -6.18 -12.58 1.21
CA GLY A 136 -5.00 -12.52 0.32
C GLY A 136 -3.80 -11.84 0.97
N LEU A 137 -4.02 -10.83 1.81
CA LEU A 137 -2.94 -10.15 2.54
C LEU A 137 -2.25 -11.05 3.57
N VAL A 138 -2.93 -12.03 4.17
CA VAL A 138 -2.29 -12.98 5.10
C VAL A 138 -1.13 -13.70 4.43
N THR A 139 -1.32 -14.17 3.21
CA THR A 139 -0.23 -14.81 2.46
C THR A 139 0.62 -13.80 1.70
N GLY A 140 0.01 -12.81 1.07
CA GLY A 140 0.71 -11.82 0.24
C GLY A 140 1.70 -10.95 1.02
N LEU A 141 1.38 -10.59 2.26
CA LEU A 141 2.25 -9.77 3.09
C LEU A 141 3.22 -10.63 3.94
N TYR A 142 2.67 -11.57 4.72
CA TYR A 142 3.48 -12.28 5.71
C TYR A 142 4.29 -13.45 5.15
N ASN A 143 4.01 -13.91 3.92
CA ASN A 143 4.83 -14.94 3.28
C ASN A 143 6.05 -14.37 2.53
N GLN A 144 6.23 -13.05 2.53
CA GLN A 144 7.43 -12.42 1.99
C GLN A 144 8.60 -12.62 2.97
N LYS A 145 9.62 -13.37 2.57
CA LYS A 145 10.77 -13.69 3.45
C LYS A 145 11.48 -12.45 3.97
N ALA A 146 11.49 -11.35 3.21
CA ALA A 146 12.08 -10.08 3.63
C ALA A 146 11.31 -9.38 4.77
N VAL A 147 10.04 -9.73 4.98
CA VAL A 147 9.21 -9.20 6.08
C VAL A 147 9.48 -9.95 7.39
N TRP A 148 9.91 -11.21 7.35
CA TRP A 148 10.08 -12.05 8.53
C TRP A 148 11.03 -11.46 9.60
N PRO A 149 12.21 -10.95 9.25
CA PRO A 149 13.11 -10.33 10.24
C PRO A 149 12.50 -9.10 10.92
N LEU A 150 11.58 -8.38 10.25
CA LEU A 150 10.91 -7.21 10.81
C LEU A 150 9.98 -7.59 11.98
N PHE A 151 9.52 -8.86 12.01
CA PHE A 151 8.72 -9.44 13.09
C PHE A 151 9.52 -10.34 14.03
N GLY A 152 10.84 -10.43 13.85
CA GLY A 152 11.69 -11.32 14.64
C GLY A 152 11.53 -12.81 14.29
N TYR A 153 10.87 -13.14 13.17
CA TYR A 153 10.75 -14.53 12.72
C TYR A 153 11.99 -14.95 11.93
N GLU A 154 12.68 -15.97 12.39
CA GLU A 154 13.93 -16.45 11.80
C GLU A 154 13.77 -17.29 10.53
N GLY A 155 12.55 -17.61 10.16
CA GLY A 155 12.22 -18.44 9.00
C GLY A 155 11.85 -19.88 9.36
N GLU A 156 11.56 -20.66 8.32
CA GLU A 156 11.18 -22.06 8.46
C GLU A 156 12.34 -22.92 9.01
N SER A 157 12.04 -23.75 9.99
CA SER A 157 13.03 -24.61 10.64
C SER A 157 13.67 -25.65 9.71
N PHE A 158 12.96 -26.04 8.64
CA PHE A 158 13.48 -27.00 7.66
C PHE A 158 14.81 -26.55 7.05
N SER A 159 14.90 -25.29 6.60
CA SER A 159 16.13 -24.73 6.02
C SER A 159 17.26 -24.55 7.03
N GLN A 160 16.96 -24.68 8.33
CA GLN A 160 17.88 -24.46 9.45
C GLN A 160 18.18 -25.75 10.23
N GLY A 161 17.95 -26.94 9.65
CA GLY A 161 18.24 -28.23 10.24
C GLY A 161 17.14 -28.83 11.13
N GLY A 162 15.93 -28.23 11.11
CA GLY A 162 14.79 -28.71 11.88
C GLY A 162 14.76 -28.18 13.31
N TYR A 163 13.91 -28.75 14.18
CA TYR A 163 13.68 -28.31 15.57
C TYR A 163 14.49 -29.11 16.63
N ILE A 164 15.37 -30.00 16.24
CA ILE A 164 16.09 -30.88 17.22
C ILE A 164 16.95 -30.04 18.18
N GLU A 165 17.58 -28.97 17.66
CA GLU A 165 18.48 -28.09 18.42
C GLU A 165 18.03 -26.61 18.40
N ARG A 166 16.74 -26.34 18.03
CA ARG A 166 16.19 -24.99 17.86
C ARG A 166 14.75 -24.90 18.38
N GLY A 167 14.27 -23.66 18.53
CA GLY A 167 12.88 -23.39 18.87
C GLY A 167 12.57 -23.49 20.36
N PHE A 168 13.59 -23.55 21.21
CA PHE A 168 13.40 -23.65 22.67
C PHE A 168 13.17 -22.28 23.32
N ASP A 169 13.67 -21.21 22.69
CA ASP A 169 13.66 -19.85 23.21
C ASP A 169 12.93 -18.88 22.28
N ASP A 170 12.09 -19.38 21.35
CA ASP A 170 11.38 -18.57 20.36
C ASP A 170 10.33 -17.64 21.00
N ILE A 171 9.92 -17.91 22.24
CA ILE A 171 8.98 -17.13 23.00
C ILE A 171 9.66 -16.57 24.25
N ASN A 172 9.87 -15.27 24.28
CA ASN A 172 10.55 -14.57 25.39
C ASN A 172 9.66 -13.54 26.12
N TRP A 173 8.36 -13.54 25.86
CA TRP A 173 7.40 -12.61 26.50
C TRP A 173 6.47 -13.27 27.53
N LEU A 174 6.70 -14.51 27.90
CA LEU A 174 5.95 -15.24 28.96
C LEU A 174 6.54 -14.96 30.31
#